data_937b7dcf5d7cd5c8765ee4ebd70c5224
#
_entry.id   937b7dcf5d7cd5c8765ee4ebd70c5224
#
_cell.length_a   1.000
_cell.length_b   1.000
_cell.length_c   1.000
_cell.angle_alpha   90.00
_cell.angle_beta   90.00
_cell.angle_gamma   90.00
#
_symmetry.space_group_name_H-M   'P 1'
#
loop_
_entity.id
_entity.type
_entity.pdbx_description
1 polymer ?
#
loop_
_entity_poly.entity_id
_entity_poly.type
_entity_poly.pdbx_seq_one_letter_code
_entity_poly.pdbx_strand_id
1 'polypeptide(L)'
;QYGLVCCEELDTMRPAELNQLKAAVTMPSIDERAAYAHFHEHRKHIASFCGTGNNVSFLSDPTGNRRWLPFEVESIVSPREHPFCYEGIYSQALALYKSGFTFWFTKEEIQEQNRHNRKFETPRLEHELVDLYFRKPLEHENSMFMTSSRVLQIIGSGITQKLSATRIGMAFSELGFQRVRYHGIRGYLVMQRTAEEIMAYQKSMAMHAMPNYDLPF
;
A
#
# COMPACT_ATOMS: atom_id res chain seq x y z
N GLN A 1 2.53 -4.11 30.37
CA GLN A 1 2.66 -3.46 29.05
C GLN A 1 3.96 -3.90 28.41
N TYR A 2 3.94 -4.21 27.12
CA TYR A 2 5.12 -4.55 26.35
C TYR A 2 5.62 -3.30 25.61
N GLY A 3 6.93 -3.13 25.48
CA GLY A 3 7.53 -2.04 24.71
C GLY A 3 7.56 -2.33 23.20
N LEU A 4 7.55 -3.62 22.82
CA LEU A 4 7.52 -4.09 21.45
C LEU A 4 6.54 -5.26 21.32
N VAL A 5 5.69 -5.22 20.29
CA VAL A 5 4.75 -6.28 19.93
C VAL A 5 5.12 -6.79 18.55
N CYS A 6 5.40 -8.10 18.44
CA CYS A 6 5.68 -8.76 17.18
C CYS A 6 4.39 -9.43 16.67
N CYS A 7 4.00 -9.09 15.43
CA CYS A 7 2.89 -9.69 14.71
C CYS A 7 3.46 -10.58 13.61
N GLU A 8 3.29 -11.88 13.74
CA GLU A 8 3.73 -12.84 12.73
C GLU A 8 2.70 -12.96 11.60
N GLU A 9 3.16 -13.29 10.41
CA GLU A 9 2.31 -13.57 9.23
C GLU A 9 1.27 -12.47 8.92
N LEU A 10 1.70 -11.22 8.88
CA LEU A 10 0.83 -10.07 8.59
C LEU A 10 0.05 -10.21 7.28
N ASP A 11 0.62 -10.91 6.30
CA ASP A 11 0.03 -11.18 4.99
C ASP A 11 -1.15 -12.16 5.02
N THR A 12 -1.31 -12.92 6.11
CA THR A 12 -2.47 -13.82 6.32
C THR A 12 -3.63 -13.13 7.03
N MET A 13 -3.41 -11.95 7.61
CA MET A 13 -4.44 -11.20 8.34
C MET A 13 -5.56 -10.74 7.40
N ARG A 14 -6.79 -10.88 7.87
CA ARG A 14 -7.96 -10.35 7.17
C ARG A 14 -7.94 -8.82 7.16
N PRO A 15 -8.52 -8.15 6.15
CA PRO A 15 -8.56 -6.69 6.07
C PRO A 15 -9.12 -6.00 7.33
N ALA A 16 -10.08 -6.61 8.02
CA ALA A 16 -10.62 -6.08 9.27
C ALA A 16 -9.59 -6.08 10.40
N GLU A 17 -8.79 -7.12 10.51
CA GLU A 17 -7.72 -7.27 11.51
C GLU A 17 -6.58 -6.28 11.25
N LEU A 18 -6.17 -6.14 9.99
CA LEU A 18 -5.20 -5.11 9.59
C LEU A 18 -5.68 -3.70 9.91
N ASN A 19 -6.98 -3.42 9.76
CA ASN A 19 -7.53 -2.11 10.11
C ASN A 19 -7.54 -1.90 11.62
N GLN A 20 -7.81 -2.93 12.41
CA GLN A 20 -7.70 -2.87 13.87
C GLN A 20 -6.25 -2.64 14.31
N LEU A 21 -5.29 -3.34 13.69
CA LEU A 21 -3.86 -3.14 13.96
C LEU A 21 -3.43 -1.71 13.62
N LYS A 22 -3.84 -1.17 12.46
CA LYS A 22 -3.57 0.23 12.07
C LYS A 22 -4.13 1.24 13.09
N ALA A 23 -5.31 0.98 13.64
CA ALA A 23 -5.89 1.80 14.69
C ALA A 23 -5.08 1.68 15.98
N ALA A 24 -4.72 0.48 16.38
CA ALA A 24 -3.93 0.22 17.59
C ALA A 24 -2.56 0.90 17.54
N VAL A 25 -1.84 0.82 16.40
CA VAL A 25 -0.51 1.45 16.22
C VAL A 25 -0.54 2.97 16.42
N THR A 26 -1.64 3.63 16.10
CA THR A 26 -1.75 5.09 16.16
C THR A 26 -2.51 5.61 17.38
N MET A 27 -2.97 4.74 18.24
CA MET A 27 -3.72 5.08 19.43
C MET A 27 -2.79 5.72 20.50
N PRO A 28 -3.07 6.93 21.00
CA PRO A 28 -2.17 7.58 21.97
C PRO A 28 -2.29 6.99 23.39
N SER A 29 -3.44 6.42 23.69
CA SER A 29 -3.77 5.84 25.00
C SER A 29 -4.78 4.73 24.85
N ILE A 30 -4.83 3.86 25.83
CA ILE A 30 -5.74 2.73 25.91
C ILE A 30 -6.53 2.85 27.21
N ASP A 31 -7.85 2.83 27.10
CA ASP A 31 -8.76 2.72 28.22
C ASP A 31 -9.24 1.29 28.33
N GLU A 32 -8.71 0.56 29.27
CA GLU A 32 -9.07 -0.84 29.49
C GLU A 32 -9.46 -1.09 30.95
N ARG A 33 -10.30 -2.06 31.14
CA ARG A 33 -10.63 -2.58 32.46
C ARG A 33 -9.98 -3.95 32.61
N ALA A 34 -9.06 -4.07 33.57
CA ALA A 34 -8.47 -5.37 33.88
C ALA A 34 -9.58 -6.36 34.30
N ALA A 35 -9.38 -7.63 34.06
CA ALA A 35 -10.31 -8.67 34.50
C ALA A 35 -10.54 -8.54 36.02
N TYR A 36 -11.82 -8.48 36.42
CA TYR A 36 -12.26 -8.30 37.81
C TYR A 36 -12.03 -6.90 38.44
N ALA A 37 -11.51 -5.93 37.68
CA ALA A 37 -11.42 -4.54 38.18
C ALA A 37 -12.76 -3.83 38.09
N HIS A 38 -13.03 -2.90 39.04
CA HIS A 38 -14.28 -2.10 39.07
C HIS A 38 -14.20 -0.85 38.19
N PHE A 39 -12.97 -0.37 37.87
CA PHE A 39 -12.77 0.88 37.15
C PHE A 39 -11.93 0.65 35.90
N HIS A 40 -12.13 1.52 34.87
CA HIS A 40 -11.26 1.61 33.73
C HIS A 40 -9.96 2.31 34.12
N GLU A 41 -8.84 1.81 33.61
CA GLU A 41 -7.54 2.44 33.74
C GLU A 41 -7.15 3.09 32.42
N HIS A 42 -6.78 4.36 32.49
CA HIS A 42 -6.23 5.09 31.37
C HIS A 42 -4.72 4.89 31.33
N ARG A 43 -4.23 4.25 30.28
CA ARG A 43 -2.80 3.96 30.11
C ARG A 43 -2.27 4.57 28.85
N LYS A 44 -1.10 5.23 28.92
CA LYS A 44 -0.40 5.68 27.71
C LYS A 44 0.00 4.47 26.89
N HIS A 45 -0.18 4.59 25.59
CA HIS A 45 0.31 3.59 24.64
C HIS A 45 1.81 3.77 24.45
N ILE A 46 2.60 2.78 24.86
CA ILE A 46 4.07 2.79 24.79
C ILE A 46 4.62 1.72 23.85
N ALA A 47 3.78 0.87 23.30
CA ALA A 47 4.19 -0.24 22.44
C ALA A 47 4.53 0.24 21.04
N SER A 48 5.68 -0.23 20.53
CA SER A 48 6.00 -0.24 19.12
C SER A 48 5.60 -1.59 18.51
N PHE A 49 5.33 -1.62 17.22
CA PHE A 49 4.92 -2.83 16.52
C PHE A 49 5.95 -3.18 15.44
N CYS A 50 6.25 -4.45 15.33
CA CYS A 50 6.94 -5.03 14.18
C CYS A 50 6.17 -6.26 13.70
N GLY A 51 6.46 -6.73 12.52
CA GLY A 51 5.81 -7.93 12.01
C GLY A 51 6.56 -8.55 10.86
N THR A 52 6.19 -9.78 10.54
CA THR A 52 6.75 -10.56 9.44
C THR A 52 5.66 -10.96 8.45
N GLY A 53 6.04 -11.20 7.22
CA GLY A 53 5.15 -11.72 6.17
C GLY A 53 5.98 -12.34 5.05
N ASN A 54 5.41 -13.29 4.36
CA ASN A 54 6.06 -14.00 3.24
C ASN A 54 5.68 -13.42 1.88
N ASN A 55 4.62 -12.60 1.83
CA ASN A 55 4.18 -11.96 0.60
C ASN A 55 4.69 -10.53 0.53
N VAL A 56 5.49 -10.23 -0.48
CA VAL A 56 6.00 -8.86 -0.73
C VAL A 56 4.84 -7.89 -0.94
N SER A 57 3.79 -8.29 -1.67
CA SER A 57 2.64 -7.44 -1.99
C SER A 57 1.53 -7.57 -0.95
N PHE A 58 1.70 -7.02 0.24
CA PHE A 58 0.73 -7.14 1.35
C PHE A 58 -0.04 -5.85 1.68
N LEU A 59 0.39 -4.70 1.16
CA LEU A 59 -0.25 -3.43 1.42
C LEU A 59 -1.47 -3.22 0.52
N SER A 60 -2.67 -3.32 1.09
CA SER A 60 -3.94 -3.23 0.33
C SER A 60 -4.66 -1.88 0.44
N ASP A 61 -4.20 -0.97 1.31
CA ASP A 61 -4.87 0.30 1.60
C ASP A 61 -3.95 1.50 1.26
N PRO A 62 -4.18 2.16 0.11
CA PRO A 62 -3.32 3.27 -0.33
C PRO A 62 -3.34 4.49 0.60
N THR A 63 -4.37 4.62 1.45
CA THR A 63 -4.50 5.75 2.38
C THR A 63 -3.82 5.49 3.73
N GLY A 64 -3.64 4.22 4.08
CA GLY A 64 -3.08 3.77 5.36
C GLY A 64 -1.62 3.35 5.32
N ASN A 65 -1.02 3.28 4.14
CA ASN A 65 0.34 2.72 3.95
C ASN A 65 1.44 3.53 4.63
N ARG A 66 1.23 4.82 4.92
CA ARG A 66 2.18 5.68 5.65
C ARG A 66 2.53 5.19 7.08
N ARG A 67 1.80 4.21 7.60
CA ARG A 67 2.06 3.61 8.92
C ARG A 67 3.03 2.43 8.87
N TRP A 68 3.36 1.98 7.66
CA TRP A 68 4.18 0.82 7.42
C TRP A 68 5.58 1.23 6.98
N LEU A 69 6.58 0.56 7.52
CA LEU A 69 7.97 0.64 7.10
C LEU A 69 8.41 -0.76 6.65
N PRO A 70 7.98 -1.22 5.46
CA PRO A 70 8.33 -2.53 4.96
C PRO A 70 9.78 -2.58 4.50
N PHE A 71 10.42 -3.71 4.79
CA PHE A 71 11.76 -4.05 4.35
C PHE A 71 11.73 -5.46 3.77
N GLU A 72 12.40 -5.66 2.65
CA GLU A 72 12.63 -6.97 2.08
C GLU A 72 13.92 -7.53 2.66
N VAL A 73 13.84 -8.75 3.21
CA VAL A 73 14.99 -9.43 3.79
C VAL A 73 15.61 -10.32 2.72
N GLU A 74 16.78 -9.93 2.23
CA GLU A 74 17.50 -10.68 1.19
C GLU A 74 18.29 -11.86 1.75
N SER A 75 18.85 -11.71 2.98
CA SER A 75 19.62 -12.76 3.63
C SER A 75 19.52 -12.63 5.15
N ILE A 76 19.67 -13.75 5.84
CA ILE A 76 19.65 -13.81 7.30
C ILE A 76 20.95 -14.46 7.79
N VAL A 77 21.65 -13.74 8.65
CA VAL A 77 22.77 -14.29 9.42
C VAL A 77 22.23 -14.81 10.75
N SER A 78 22.58 -16.04 11.10
CA SER A 78 22.10 -16.67 12.33
C SER A 78 22.51 -15.86 13.59
N PRO A 79 21.57 -15.35 14.40
CA PRO A 79 21.91 -14.65 15.64
C PRO A 79 22.61 -15.51 16.68
N ARG A 80 22.58 -16.84 16.52
CA ARG A 80 23.30 -17.79 17.41
C ARG A 80 24.79 -17.84 17.07
N GLU A 81 25.14 -17.69 15.80
CA GLU A 81 26.52 -17.65 15.33
C GLU A 81 27.11 -16.25 15.40
N HIS A 82 26.25 -15.24 15.21
CA HIS A 82 26.61 -13.82 15.23
C HIS A 82 25.68 -13.07 16.18
N PRO A 83 25.90 -13.13 17.49
CA PRO A 83 25.03 -12.48 18.46
C PRO A 83 25.05 -10.97 18.34
N PHE A 84 23.90 -10.36 18.49
CA PHE A 84 23.78 -8.90 18.50
C PHE A 84 24.45 -8.29 19.73
N CYS A 85 25.14 -7.17 19.52
CA CYS A 85 25.61 -6.33 20.61
C CYS A 85 24.46 -5.47 21.15
N TYR A 86 23.64 -6.03 22.02
CA TYR A 86 22.48 -5.34 22.59
C TYR A 86 22.87 -4.06 23.33
N GLU A 87 23.96 -4.07 24.06
CA GLU A 87 24.48 -2.87 24.76
C GLU A 87 24.81 -1.75 23.77
N GLY A 88 25.42 -2.07 22.62
CA GLY A 88 25.72 -1.11 21.58
C GLY A 88 24.45 -0.52 20.96
N ILE A 89 23.46 -1.36 20.66
CA ILE A 89 22.17 -0.93 20.09
C ILE A 89 21.44 0.02 21.04
N TYR A 90 21.31 -0.36 22.32
CA TYR A 90 20.62 0.49 23.31
C TYR A 90 21.40 1.76 23.64
N SER A 91 22.73 1.71 23.66
CA SER A 91 23.57 2.90 23.87
C SER A 91 23.42 3.89 22.71
N GLN A 92 23.39 3.40 21.48
CA GLN A 92 23.16 4.24 20.29
C GLN A 92 21.76 4.87 20.33
N ALA A 93 20.71 4.09 20.62
CA ALA A 93 19.35 4.59 20.73
C ALA A 93 19.23 5.69 21.81
N LEU A 94 19.86 5.47 22.97
CA LEU A 94 19.90 6.46 24.06
C LEU A 94 20.65 7.73 23.65
N ALA A 95 21.76 7.61 22.94
CA ALA A 95 22.54 8.75 22.45
C ALA A 95 21.69 9.58 21.45
N LEU A 96 21.00 8.94 20.51
CA LEU A 96 20.09 9.59 19.58
C LEU A 96 18.95 10.31 20.33
N TYR A 97 18.32 9.65 21.29
CA TYR A 97 17.30 10.27 22.12
C TYR A 97 17.80 11.53 22.84
N LYS A 98 18.97 11.44 23.50
CA LYS A 98 19.58 12.56 24.22
C LYS A 98 20.03 13.71 23.31
N SER A 99 20.38 13.42 22.06
CA SER A 99 20.73 14.44 21.05
C SER A 99 19.52 15.18 20.46
N GLY A 100 18.29 14.81 20.85
CA GLY A 100 17.06 15.40 20.31
C GLY A 100 16.72 14.89 18.92
N PHE A 101 17.13 13.67 18.57
CA PHE A 101 16.76 13.04 17.29
C PHE A 101 15.24 13.05 17.09
N THR A 102 14.80 13.52 15.93
CA THR A 102 13.40 13.56 15.55
C THR A 102 12.92 12.17 15.17
N PHE A 103 11.97 11.61 15.93
CA PHE A 103 11.44 10.25 15.76
C PHE A 103 10.08 10.18 15.04
N TRP A 104 9.68 11.27 14.40
CA TRP A 104 8.50 11.33 13.52
C TRP A 104 8.91 11.83 12.15
N PHE A 105 8.17 11.42 11.13
CA PHE A 105 8.43 11.81 9.76
C PHE A 105 7.87 13.20 9.43
N THR A 106 8.62 13.97 8.69
CA THR A 106 8.17 15.20 8.03
C THR A 106 7.21 14.86 6.87
N LYS A 107 6.57 15.88 6.30
CA LYS A 107 5.68 15.68 5.14
C LYS A 107 6.43 15.12 3.93
N GLU A 108 7.64 15.60 3.72
CA GLU A 108 8.53 15.18 2.62
C GLU A 108 8.96 13.73 2.79
N GLU A 109 9.36 13.35 3.99
CA GLU A 109 9.73 11.95 4.34
C GLU A 109 8.53 11.00 4.21
N ILE A 110 7.32 11.44 4.58
CA ILE A 110 6.08 10.66 4.36
C ILE A 110 5.82 10.45 2.86
N GLN A 111 6.12 11.44 2.00
CA GLN A 111 5.97 11.26 0.55
C GLN A 111 6.97 10.25 0.00
N GLU A 112 8.21 10.29 0.48
CA GLU A 112 9.24 9.31 0.10
C GLU A 112 8.90 7.91 0.60
N GLN A 113 8.45 7.78 1.84
CA GLN A 113 7.94 6.52 2.39
C GLN A 113 6.79 5.95 1.56
N ASN A 114 5.82 6.80 1.19
CA ASN A 114 4.71 6.36 0.33
C ASN A 114 5.20 5.90 -1.04
N ARG A 115 6.24 6.53 -1.60
CA ARG A 115 6.88 6.09 -2.85
C ARG A 115 7.54 4.73 -2.68
N HIS A 116 8.30 4.55 -1.60
CA HIS A 116 8.91 3.27 -1.25
C HIS A 116 7.87 2.17 -1.08
N ASN A 117 6.75 2.47 -0.41
CA ASN A 117 5.71 1.50 -0.10
C ASN A 117 4.94 0.99 -1.33
N ARG A 118 4.99 1.70 -2.46
CA ARG A 118 4.31 1.28 -3.70
C ARG A 118 4.72 -0.10 -4.18
N LYS A 119 6.00 -0.48 -4.02
CA LYS A 119 6.49 -1.81 -4.41
C LYS A 119 5.90 -2.95 -3.57
N PHE A 120 5.35 -2.63 -2.39
CA PHE A 120 4.70 -3.58 -1.49
C PHE A 120 3.17 -3.55 -1.59
N GLU A 121 2.61 -2.75 -2.49
CA GLU A 121 1.16 -2.67 -2.67
C GLU A 121 0.65 -3.86 -3.45
N THR A 122 -0.47 -4.43 -2.98
CA THR A 122 -1.18 -5.47 -3.72
C THR A 122 -1.71 -4.89 -5.03
N PRO A 123 -1.43 -5.52 -6.19
CA PRO A 123 -2.02 -5.11 -7.46
C PRO A 123 -3.54 -4.99 -7.33
N ARG A 124 -4.09 -3.91 -7.88
CA ARG A 124 -5.52 -3.65 -7.83
C ARG A 124 -6.14 -3.93 -9.18
N LEU A 125 -7.11 -4.84 -9.18
CA LEU A 125 -7.81 -5.23 -10.41
C LEU A 125 -8.37 -4.01 -11.15
N GLU A 126 -8.93 -3.03 -10.44
CA GLU A 126 -9.44 -1.80 -11.05
C GLU A 126 -8.35 -1.00 -11.76
N HIS A 127 -7.12 -0.98 -11.23
CA HIS A 127 -5.99 -0.29 -11.86
C HIS A 127 -5.55 -1.02 -13.13
N GLU A 128 -5.42 -2.34 -13.08
CA GLU A 128 -5.07 -3.17 -14.22
C GLU A 128 -6.12 -3.08 -15.34
N LEU A 129 -7.40 -3.11 -14.97
CA LEU A 129 -8.49 -3.00 -15.95
C LEU A 129 -8.55 -1.62 -16.58
N VAL A 130 -8.39 -0.55 -15.81
CA VAL A 130 -8.34 0.81 -16.37
C VAL A 130 -7.18 0.95 -17.34
N ASP A 131 -6.00 0.47 -16.97
CA ASP A 131 -4.81 0.53 -17.81
C ASP A 131 -4.94 -0.36 -19.06
N LEU A 132 -5.62 -1.51 -18.94
CA LEU A 132 -5.87 -2.41 -20.06
C LEU A 132 -6.89 -1.83 -21.08
N TYR A 133 -8.00 -1.29 -20.60
CA TYR A 133 -9.11 -0.89 -21.48
C TYR A 133 -9.06 0.56 -21.92
N PHE A 134 -8.29 1.43 -21.26
CA PHE A 134 -8.23 2.84 -21.54
C PHE A 134 -6.81 3.33 -21.74
N ARG A 135 -6.66 4.36 -22.56
CA ARG A 135 -5.41 5.11 -22.73
C ARG A 135 -5.66 6.60 -22.73
N LYS A 136 -4.63 7.37 -22.50
CA LYS A 136 -4.69 8.83 -22.63
C LYS A 136 -4.90 9.21 -24.10
N PRO A 137 -5.74 10.21 -24.37
CA PRO A 137 -5.87 10.76 -25.71
C PRO A 137 -4.56 11.44 -26.14
N LEU A 138 -4.20 11.32 -27.40
CA LEU A 138 -3.13 12.10 -28.03
C LEU A 138 -3.63 13.51 -28.39
N GLU A 139 -2.73 14.45 -28.65
CA GLU A 139 -3.04 15.89 -28.84
C GLU A 139 -4.11 16.18 -29.89
N HIS A 140 -4.30 15.31 -30.90
CA HIS A 140 -5.24 15.50 -32.01
C HIS A 140 -6.40 14.51 -32.00
N GLU A 141 -6.58 13.75 -30.93
CA GLU A 141 -7.66 12.77 -30.84
C GLU A 141 -8.88 13.32 -30.11
N ASN A 142 -10.06 12.96 -30.64
CA ASN A 142 -11.33 13.26 -29.97
C ASN A 142 -11.46 12.40 -28.71
N SER A 143 -11.16 12.99 -27.56
CA SER A 143 -11.29 12.31 -26.27
C SER A 143 -12.75 12.14 -25.86
N MET A 144 -13.04 11.05 -25.15
CA MET A 144 -14.34 10.81 -24.54
C MET A 144 -14.33 11.23 -23.08
N PHE A 145 -15.38 11.93 -22.66
CA PHE A 145 -15.61 12.17 -21.23
C PHE A 145 -16.27 10.95 -20.60
N MET A 146 -15.63 10.38 -19.57
CA MET A 146 -16.19 9.26 -18.81
C MET A 146 -16.13 9.49 -17.30
N THR A 147 -17.20 9.11 -16.61
CA THR A 147 -17.25 9.03 -15.15
C THR A 147 -16.77 7.65 -14.69
N SER A 148 -16.24 7.57 -13.46
CA SER A 148 -15.84 6.28 -12.88
C SER A 148 -16.99 5.27 -12.83
N SER A 149 -18.23 5.73 -12.62
CA SER A 149 -19.40 4.86 -12.62
C SER A 149 -19.70 4.31 -14.02
N ARG A 150 -19.52 5.13 -15.08
CA ARG A 150 -19.71 4.67 -16.47
C ARG A 150 -18.63 3.64 -16.84
N VAL A 151 -17.40 3.90 -16.45
CA VAL A 151 -16.29 2.95 -16.64
C VAL A 151 -16.56 1.64 -15.91
N LEU A 152 -17.06 1.69 -14.67
CA LEU A 152 -17.45 0.50 -13.91
C LEU A 152 -18.47 -0.36 -14.67
N GLN A 153 -19.46 0.24 -15.33
CA GLN A 153 -20.43 -0.48 -16.14
C GLN A 153 -19.80 -1.16 -17.36
N ILE A 154 -18.81 -0.52 -17.98
CA ILE A 154 -18.13 -1.05 -19.17
C ILE A 154 -17.22 -2.24 -18.81
N ILE A 155 -16.35 -2.06 -17.83
CA ILE A 155 -15.34 -3.08 -17.47
C ILE A 155 -15.87 -4.15 -16.52
N GLY A 156 -16.97 -3.87 -15.81
CA GLY A 156 -17.54 -4.80 -14.82
C GLY A 156 -18.33 -5.96 -15.42
N SER A 157 -18.67 -5.91 -16.70
CA SER A 157 -19.39 -6.99 -17.36
C SER A 157 -18.49 -8.22 -17.53
N GLY A 158 -18.87 -9.34 -16.89
CA GLY A 158 -18.11 -10.60 -16.96
C GLY A 158 -17.06 -10.78 -15.85
N ILE A 159 -16.95 -9.85 -14.92
CA ILE A 159 -16.03 -9.96 -13.78
C ILE A 159 -16.82 -10.37 -12.53
N THR A 160 -16.40 -11.47 -11.91
CA THR A 160 -17.03 -11.99 -10.68
C THR A 160 -16.67 -11.20 -9.42
N GLN A 161 -15.51 -10.54 -9.43
CA GLN A 161 -15.03 -9.73 -8.32
C GLN A 161 -15.76 -8.38 -8.27
N LYS A 162 -16.16 -7.96 -7.07
CA LYS A 162 -16.84 -6.66 -6.86
C LYS A 162 -15.87 -5.50 -7.07
N LEU A 163 -16.04 -4.77 -8.17
CA LEU A 163 -15.30 -3.55 -8.48
C LEU A 163 -15.92 -2.32 -7.78
N SER A 164 -15.12 -1.27 -7.59
CA SER A 164 -15.53 -0.02 -6.95
C SER A 164 -15.29 1.19 -7.85
N ALA A 165 -16.32 2.01 -8.06
CA ALA A 165 -16.20 3.27 -8.80
C ALA A 165 -15.17 4.23 -8.17
N THR A 166 -15.04 4.22 -6.84
CA THR A 166 -14.03 5.01 -6.13
C THR A 166 -12.62 4.55 -6.48
N ARG A 167 -12.36 3.24 -6.48
CA ARG A 167 -11.06 2.66 -6.85
C ARG A 167 -10.72 2.91 -8.33
N ILE A 168 -11.72 2.84 -9.22
CA ILE A 168 -11.57 3.21 -10.64
C ILE A 168 -11.12 4.68 -10.76
N GLY A 169 -11.74 5.59 -10.00
CA GLY A 169 -11.34 7.00 -9.98
C GLY A 169 -9.91 7.20 -9.47
N MET A 170 -9.49 6.42 -8.47
CA MET A 170 -8.10 6.42 -8.00
C MET A 170 -7.15 5.91 -9.07
N ALA A 171 -7.48 4.81 -9.74
CA ALA A 171 -6.69 4.25 -10.85
C ALA A 171 -6.46 5.26 -11.98
N PHE A 172 -7.50 5.97 -12.42
CA PHE A 172 -7.34 7.03 -13.42
C PHE A 172 -6.39 8.14 -12.98
N SER A 173 -6.49 8.56 -11.72
CA SER A 173 -5.61 9.60 -11.15
C SER A 173 -4.16 9.14 -11.07
N GLU A 174 -3.92 7.90 -10.64
CA GLU A 174 -2.59 7.29 -10.54
C GLU A 174 -1.94 7.05 -11.90
N LEU A 175 -2.73 6.63 -12.88
CA LEU A 175 -2.31 6.50 -14.28
C LEU A 175 -2.12 7.87 -14.97
N GLY A 176 -2.46 8.98 -14.29
CA GLY A 176 -2.24 10.33 -14.77
C GLY A 176 -3.20 10.76 -15.89
N PHE A 177 -4.44 10.24 -15.91
CA PHE A 177 -5.48 10.74 -16.82
C PHE A 177 -5.94 12.13 -16.41
N GLN A 178 -6.27 12.96 -17.42
CA GLN A 178 -6.75 14.32 -17.20
C GLN A 178 -8.14 14.31 -16.57
N ARG A 179 -8.24 14.86 -15.37
CA ARG A 179 -9.51 15.01 -14.66
C ARG A 179 -10.19 16.30 -15.11
N VAL A 180 -11.45 16.20 -15.50
CA VAL A 180 -12.25 17.33 -15.97
C VAL A 180 -13.62 17.33 -15.31
N ARG A 181 -14.30 18.47 -15.41
CA ARG A 181 -15.69 18.62 -14.97
C ARG A 181 -16.53 19.07 -16.16
N TYR A 182 -17.56 18.27 -16.48
CA TYR A 182 -18.50 18.57 -17.56
C TYR A 182 -19.91 18.61 -16.97
N HIS A 183 -20.64 19.72 -17.20
CA HIS A 183 -21.95 19.97 -16.58
C HIS A 183 -22.03 19.69 -15.07
N GLY A 184 -21.01 20.09 -14.31
CA GLY A 184 -20.96 19.87 -12.87
C GLY A 184 -20.50 18.45 -12.43
N ILE A 185 -20.46 17.49 -13.35
CA ILE A 185 -20.09 16.10 -13.09
C ILE A 185 -18.58 15.95 -13.26
N ARG A 186 -17.94 15.27 -12.31
CA ARG A 186 -16.51 14.95 -12.38
C ARG A 186 -16.28 13.68 -13.20
N GLY A 187 -15.27 13.71 -14.06
CA GLY A 187 -14.87 12.58 -14.90
C GLY A 187 -13.46 12.76 -15.45
N TYR A 188 -13.11 11.93 -16.41
CA TYR A 188 -11.79 11.86 -17.01
C TYR A 188 -11.91 11.92 -18.53
N LEU A 189 -10.91 12.52 -19.20
CA LEU A 189 -10.75 12.43 -20.64
C LEU A 189 -9.99 11.16 -20.97
N VAL A 190 -10.61 10.28 -21.74
CA VAL A 190 -10.08 8.94 -22.03
C VAL A 190 -10.28 8.58 -23.51
N MET A 191 -9.45 7.64 -23.97
CA MET A 191 -9.70 6.86 -25.19
C MET A 191 -9.88 5.41 -24.78
N GLN A 192 -10.95 4.79 -25.24
CA GLN A 192 -11.15 3.36 -25.06
C GLN A 192 -10.31 2.61 -26.08
N ARG A 193 -9.52 1.63 -25.66
CA ARG A 193 -8.73 0.80 -26.57
C ARG A 193 -9.63 -0.12 -27.37
N THR A 194 -9.28 -0.31 -28.63
CA THR A 194 -9.89 -1.34 -29.49
C THR A 194 -9.44 -2.73 -29.06
N ALA A 195 -10.13 -3.78 -29.54
CA ALA A 195 -9.73 -5.16 -29.26
C ALA A 195 -8.29 -5.46 -29.74
N GLU A 196 -7.88 -4.89 -30.87
CA GLU A 196 -6.53 -5.03 -31.40
C GLU A 196 -5.48 -4.34 -30.51
N GLU A 197 -5.77 -3.12 -30.06
CA GLU A 197 -4.92 -2.39 -29.13
C GLU A 197 -4.79 -3.12 -27.75
N ILE A 198 -5.87 -3.73 -27.27
CA ILE A 198 -5.85 -4.52 -26.03
C ILE A 198 -4.94 -5.74 -26.19
N MET A 199 -5.09 -6.49 -27.29
CA MET A 199 -4.22 -7.64 -27.57
C MET A 199 -2.74 -7.26 -27.70
N ALA A 200 -2.45 -6.17 -28.39
CA ALA A 200 -1.10 -5.65 -28.53
C ALA A 200 -0.50 -5.24 -27.17
N TYR A 201 -1.29 -4.57 -26.34
CA TYR A 201 -0.90 -4.12 -25.00
C TYR A 201 -0.62 -5.31 -24.09
N GLN A 202 -1.51 -6.32 -24.06
CA GLN A 202 -1.30 -7.55 -23.29
C GLN A 202 -0.01 -8.28 -23.72
N LYS A 203 0.24 -8.37 -25.02
CA LYS A 203 1.47 -8.98 -25.54
C LYS A 203 2.71 -8.21 -25.09
N SER A 204 2.70 -6.87 -25.12
CA SER A 204 3.81 -6.06 -24.64
C SER A 204 4.07 -6.25 -23.14
N MET A 205 3.02 -6.30 -22.33
CA MET A 205 3.13 -6.55 -20.88
C MET A 205 3.72 -7.92 -20.58
N ALA A 206 3.27 -8.96 -21.29
CA ALA A 206 3.80 -10.32 -21.15
C ALA A 206 5.30 -10.41 -21.49
N MET A 207 5.78 -9.65 -22.49
CA MET A 207 7.21 -9.58 -22.84
C MET A 207 8.04 -8.88 -21.76
N HIS A 208 7.50 -7.88 -21.08
CA HIS A 208 8.20 -7.18 -19.98
C HIS A 208 8.15 -7.95 -18.65
N ALA A 209 7.17 -8.85 -18.48
CA ALA A 209 7.02 -9.67 -17.28
C ALA A 209 7.91 -10.95 -17.30
N MET A 210 8.56 -11.27 -18.40
CA MET A 210 9.53 -12.37 -18.42
C MET A 210 10.84 -11.91 -17.76
N PRO A 211 11.19 -12.45 -16.57
CA PRO A 211 12.53 -12.18 -16.03
C PRO A 211 13.56 -12.76 -16.99
N ASN A 212 14.61 -11.98 -17.27
CA ASN A 212 15.81 -12.49 -17.91
C ASN A 212 16.42 -13.54 -16.98
N TYR A 213 16.03 -14.79 -17.14
CA TYR A 213 16.77 -15.90 -16.59
C TYR A 213 18.00 -16.14 -17.48
N ASP A 214 19.04 -15.35 -17.30
CA ASP A 214 20.39 -15.80 -17.59
C ASP A 214 20.72 -16.84 -16.53
N LEU A 215 20.39 -18.10 -16.84
CA LEU A 215 20.87 -19.24 -16.07
C LEU A 215 22.38 -19.32 -16.32
N PRO A 216 23.23 -19.14 -15.30
CA PRO A 216 24.62 -19.50 -15.42
C PRO A 216 24.68 -21.04 -15.48
N PHE A 217 25.14 -21.56 -16.60
CA PHE A 217 25.60 -22.95 -16.71
C PHE A 217 26.96 -23.09 -16.05
#